data_823f63e7e93591695cd26f23fe081019
#
_entry.id   823f63e7e93591695cd26f23fe081019
#
_cell.length_a   1.000
_cell.length_b   1.000
_cell.length_c   1.000
_cell.angle_alpha   90.00
_cell.angle_beta   90.00
_cell.angle_gamma   90.00
#
_symmetry.space_group_name_H-M   'P 1'
#
loop_
_entity.id
_entity.type
_entity.pdbx_description
1 polymer ?
#
loop_
_entity_poly.entity_id
_entity_poly.type
_entity_poly.pdbx_seq_one_letter_code
_entity_poly.pdbx_strand_id
1 'polypeptide(L)'
;MATLPTLLRTLRHLTRQQVVHQLRTRLHGPARKPRVDTSKGLTACSPVLANFMAPAAEGLLTREGVCLLAKAPHNPWKTDNSRGSDNSHDSQTHGWSPQGRDPLWLYTLRYHGWLAGKATSVEACWKTIDQWMLHHRQGVGWEPYPTSMRVLHWLGYLGRGDLGRTPADRQRILDSLAAQLLHLADNQERHLGGNHLWTNYAALASAGLGLCGPLAAGLRKRFLPLFVKVVEDQLAADGGHRERTPSYHCLLASQLAGVVSLARIWGPPGSEMRNTAAYLDQQLARMVRVLPAFVHPDMDIALWGDSQLRAPVTPAWLCNKLRQRLPLEGSADAPGSGFHRRCWGPWTVLWNAGGL
;
A
#
# COMPACT_ATOMS: atom_id res chain seq x y z
N MET A 1 13.97 19.07 24.76
CA MET A 1 12.57 19.63 24.89
C MET A 1 12.46 20.79 23.92
N ALA A 2 11.49 20.77 22.99
CA ALA A 2 11.27 21.88 22.07
C ALA A 2 10.81 23.11 22.85
N THR A 3 11.38 24.28 22.56
CA THR A 3 11.01 25.54 23.23
C THR A 3 9.63 26.00 22.76
N LEU A 4 8.90 26.73 23.61
CA LEU A 4 7.55 27.25 23.33
C LEU A 4 7.45 27.98 21.96
N PRO A 5 8.44 28.81 21.53
CA PRO A 5 8.44 29.42 20.20
C PRO A 5 8.52 28.43 19.04
N THR A 6 9.29 27.35 19.19
CA THR A 6 9.39 26.26 18.19
C THR A 6 8.05 25.53 18.06
N LEU A 7 7.37 25.30 19.16
CA LEU A 7 6.05 24.66 19.19
C LEU A 7 4.99 25.51 18.49
N LEU A 8 4.96 26.81 18.77
CA LEU A 8 4.04 27.76 18.14
C LEU A 8 4.29 27.89 16.64
N ARG A 9 5.58 27.89 16.23
CA ARG A 9 5.96 27.91 14.82
C ARG A 9 5.50 26.67 14.09
N THR A 10 5.65 25.51 14.68
CA THR A 10 5.17 24.22 14.16
C THR A 10 3.65 24.17 14.07
N LEU A 11 2.93 24.68 15.08
CA LEU A 11 1.46 24.71 15.11
C LEU A 11 0.85 25.57 13.98
N ARG A 12 1.54 26.61 13.52
CA ARG A 12 1.08 27.47 12.39
C ARG A 12 1.04 26.73 11.05
N HIS A 13 1.84 25.69 10.89
CA HIS A 13 1.89 24.89 9.67
C HIS A 13 1.06 23.59 9.74
N LEU A 14 0.47 23.30 10.90
CA LEU A 14 -0.37 22.12 11.07
C LEU A 14 -1.83 22.44 10.73
N THR A 15 -2.46 21.55 9.98
CA THR A 15 -3.92 21.58 9.79
C THR A 15 -4.65 21.29 11.11
N ARG A 16 -5.91 21.71 11.23
CA ARG A 16 -6.75 21.40 12.40
C ARG A 16 -6.77 19.89 12.70
N GLN A 17 -6.78 19.05 11.66
CA GLN A 17 -6.77 17.60 11.81
C GLN A 17 -5.44 17.08 12.40
N GLN A 18 -4.30 17.65 12.00
CA GLN A 18 -3.00 17.31 12.57
C GLN A 18 -2.89 17.70 14.03
N VAL A 19 -3.38 18.87 14.40
CA VAL A 19 -3.40 19.33 15.81
C VAL A 19 -4.28 18.42 16.67
N VAL A 20 -5.50 18.13 16.21
CA VAL A 20 -6.43 17.22 16.93
C VAL A 20 -5.84 15.82 17.07
N HIS A 21 -5.19 15.30 16.03
CA HIS A 21 -4.52 14.00 16.09
C HIS A 21 -3.39 13.97 17.11
N GLN A 22 -2.49 14.97 17.10
CA GLN A 22 -1.41 15.06 18.07
C GLN A 22 -1.91 15.17 19.50
N LEU A 23 -2.95 15.96 19.74
CA LEU A 23 -3.60 16.06 21.05
C LEU A 23 -4.20 14.71 21.47
N ARG A 24 -4.92 14.06 20.57
CA ARG A 24 -5.55 12.75 20.83
C ARG A 24 -4.52 11.67 21.13
N THR A 25 -3.41 11.63 20.39
CA THR A 25 -2.33 10.66 20.61
C THR A 25 -1.61 10.89 21.94
N ARG A 26 -1.41 12.15 22.34
CA ARG A 26 -0.81 12.49 23.65
C ARG A 26 -1.73 12.19 24.83
N LEU A 27 -3.03 12.39 24.67
CA LEU A 27 -4.02 12.15 25.72
C LEU A 27 -4.42 10.69 25.90
N HIS A 28 -4.42 9.90 24.83
CA HIS A 28 -4.94 8.53 24.83
C HIS A 28 -3.87 7.46 24.63
N GLY A 29 -2.62 7.85 24.44
CA GLY A 29 -1.50 6.92 24.14
C GLY A 29 -1.61 6.27 22.75
N PRO A 30 -0.67 5.37 22.41
CA PRO A 30 -0.70 4.64 21.14
C PRO A 30 -1.98 3.80 21.03
N ALA A 31 -2.46 3.64 19.79
CA ALA A 31 -3.70 2.94 19.46
C ALA A 31 -3.86 1.63 20.26
N ARG A 32 -5.02 1.47 20.89
CA ARG A 32 -5.35 0.27 21.68
C ARG A 32 -5.28 -0.98 20.80
N LYS A 33 -4.88 -2.11 21.41
CA LYS A 33 -4.90 -3.43 20.78
C LYS A 33 -6.22 -3.65 20.03
N PRO A 34 -6.20 -4.14 18.79
CA PRO A 34 -7.42 -4.42 18.07
C PRO A 34 -8.26 -5.43 18.83
N ARG A 35 -9.47 -5.04 19.23
CA ARG A 35 -10.49 -5.98 19.71
C ARG A 35 -11.10 -6.62 18.47
N VAL A 36 -10.83 -7.90 18.29
CA VAL A 36 -11.44 -8.67 17.21
C VAL A 36 -12.86 -9.02 17.62
N ASP A 37 -13.83 -8.29 17.07
CA ASP A 37 -15.22 -8.73 17.10
C ASP A 37 -15.45 -9.69 15.93
N THR A 38 -15.29 -10.97 16.18
CA THR A 38 -15.47 -12.04 15.19
C THR A 38 -16.91 -12.20 14.71
N SER A 39 -17.89 -11.55 15.38
CA SER A 39 -19.31 -11.59 14.99
C SER A 39 -19.57 -10.89 13.64
N LYS A 40 -18.66 -10.01 13.21
CA LYS A 40 -18.70 -9.30 11.92
C LYS A 40 -17.79 -9.96 10.88
N GLY A 41 -17.76 -11.27 10.83
CA GLY A 41 -16.85 -12.07 10.04
C GLY A 41 -16.75 -11.67 8.57
N LEU A 42 -15.57 -11.89 8.00
CA LEU A 42 -15.37 -11.99 6.57
C LEU A 42 -15.70 -13.41 6.13
N THR A 43 -16.40 -13.54 5.02
CA THR A 43 -16.60 -14.83 4.35
C THR A 43 -15.62 -14.96 3.19
N ALA A 44 -15.57 -16.15 2.58
CA ALA A 44 -14.64 -16.50 1.51
C ALA A 44 -14.48 -15.39 0.46
N CYS A 45 -13.27 -15.25 -0.05
CA CYS A 45 -12.95 -14.29 -1.09
C CYS A 45 -13.83 -14.52 -2.31
N SER A 46 -14.40 -13.47 -2.83
CA SER A 46 -15.09 -13.47 -4.10
C SER A 46 -14.11 -13.80 -5.23
N PRO A 47 -14.55 -14.49 -6.31
CA PRO A 47 -13.79 -14.62 -7.56
C PRO A 47 -13.30 -13.29 -8.13
N VAL A 48 -13.93 -12.21 -7.72
CA VAL A 48 -13.53 -10.82 -8.02
C VAL A 48 -12.07 -10.53 -7.70
N LEU A 49 -11.51 -11.12 -6.64
CA LEU A 49 -10.10 -10.93 -6.28
C LEU A 49 -9.11 -11.43 -7.35
N ALA A 50 -9.51 -12.34 -8.24
CA ALA A 50 -8.67 -12.78 -9.34
C ALA A 50 -8.29 -11.63 -10.30
N ASN A 51 -9.09 -10.55 -10.32
CA ASN A 51 -8.83 -9.36 -11.12
C ASN A 51 -8.08 -8.26 -10.35
N PHE A 52 -7.80 -8.47 -9.06
CA PHE A 52 -7.10 -7.48 -8.26
C PHE A 52 -5.62 -7.39 -8.67
N MET A 53 -5.15 -6.16 -8.85
CA MET A 53 -3.75 -5.87 -9.16
C MET A 53 -3.03 -5.47 -7.87
N ALA A 54 -2.30 -6.40 -7.28
CA ALA A 54 -1.37 -6.07 -6.21
C ALA A 54 -0.07 -5.52 -6.81
N PRO A 55 0.51 -4.46 -6.23
CA PRO A 55 1.84 -4.01 -6.63
C PRO A 55 2.85 -5.14 -6.41
N ALA A 56 3.71 -5.38 -7.42
CA ALA A 56 4.82 -6.26 -7.22
C ALA A 56 5.79 -5.65 -6.21
N ALA A 57 6.36 -6.44 -5.32
CA ALA A 57 7.42 -5.98 -4.45
C ALA A 57 8.75 -6.53 -4.92
N GLU A 58 9.81 -5.75 -4.71
CA GLU A 58 11.16 -6.29 -4.74
C GLU A 58 11.34 -7.18 -3.51
N GLY A 59 11.31 -8.45 -3.71
CA GLY A 59 11.56 -9.42 -2.66
C GLY A 59 11.23 -10.81 -3.15
N LEU A 60 12.11 -11.73 -2.89
CA LEU A 60 11.94 -13.13 -3.18
C LEU A 60 11.87 -13.88 -1.85
N LEU A 61 10.78 -14.58 -1.62
CA LEU A 61 10.70 -15.55 -0.55
C LEU A 61 11.10 -16.92 -1.12
N THR A 62 12.25 -17.42 -0.71
CA THR A 62 12.76 -18.75 -1.13
C THR A 62 12.04 -19.87 -0.38
N ARG A 63 12.22 -21.12 -0.84
CA ARG A 63 11.69 -22.31 -0.12
C ARG A 63 12.30 -22.47 1.27
N GLU A 64 13.52 -22.00 1.47
CA GLU A 64 14.25 -22.00 2.74
C GLU A 64 13.79 -20.88 3.69
N GLY A 65 12.84 -20.05 3.30
CA GLY A 65 12.31 -18.96 4.10
C GLY A 65 13.18 -17.72 4.14
N VAL A 66 14.06 -17.55 3.16
CA VAL A 66 14.89 -16.36 3.05
C VAL A 66 14.19 -15.31 2.21
N CYS A 67 13.93 -14.14 2.81
CA CYS A 67 13.50 -12.95 2.08
C CYS A 67 14.74 -12.18 1.60
N LEU A 68 14.74 -11.77 0.34
CA LEU A 68 15.69 -10.79 -0.16
C LEU A 68 15.02 -9.42 -0.08
N LEU A 69 15.39 -8.64 0.94
CA LEU A 69 14.98 -7.24 1.08
C LEU A 69 16.20 -6.35 0.87
N ALA A 70 16.08 -5.37 -0.02
CA ALA A 70 17.20 -4.46 -0.36
C ALA A 70 18.52 -5.23 -0.64
N LYS A 71 18.45 -6.36 -1.35
CA LYS A 71 19.54 -7.28 -1.66
C LYS A 71 20.20 -7.98 -0.46
N ALA A 72 19.69 -7.77 0.75
CA ALA A 72 20.19 -8.47 1.93
C ALA A 72 19.31 -9.69 2.23
N PRO A 73 19.89 -10.90 2.33
CA PRO A 73 19.12 -12.07 2.74
C PRO A 73 18.68 -11.93 4.19
N HIS A 74 17.42 -12.21 4.46
CA HIS A 74 16.85 -12.20 5.79
C HIS A 74 15.89 -13.39 5.95
N ASN A 75 15.99 -14.11 7.05
CA ASN A 75 15.09 -15.22 7.35
C ASN A 75 14.11 -14.84 8.46
N PRO A 76 12.85 -14.49 8.10
CA PRO A 76 11.84 -14.11 9.09
C PRO A 76 11.38 -15.30 9.96
N TRP A 77 11.76 -16.54 9.62
CA TRP A 77 11.37 -17.74 10.36
C TRP A 77 12.39 -18.14 11.44
N LYS A 78 13.59 -17.55 11.42
CA LYS A 78 14.56 -17.80 12.49
C LYS A 78 14.16 -17.04 13.76
N THR A 79 14.20 -17.75 14.87
CA THR A 79 14.20 -17.16 16.19
C THR A 79 15.61 -16.64 16.46
N ASP A 80 15.73 -15.43 16.93
CA ASP A 80 17.01 -14.89 17.35
C ASP A 80 17.31 -15.42 18.75
N ASN A 81 18.03 -16.55 18.83
CA ASN A 81 18.42 -17.19 20.09
C ASN A 81 19.67 -16.55 20.71
N SER A 82 20.11 -15.36 20.25
CA SER A 82 21.37 -14.76 20.66
C SER A 82 21.33 -14.04 22.02
N ARG A 83 20.26 -14.14 22.80
CA ARG A 83 20.24 -13.63 24.18
C ARG A 83 20.25 -14.77 25.19
N GLY A 84 21.39 -14.86 25.91
CA GLY A 84 21.50 -15.67 27.12
C GLY A 84 20.51 -15.22 28.20
N SER A 85 19.93 -16.19 28.86
CA SER A 85 19.37 -16.24 30.22
C SER A 85 18.77 -14.95 30.83
N ASP A 86 17.77 -14.35 30.21
CA ASP A 86 16.85 -13.49 30.94
C ASP A 86 15.44 -14.11 30.88
N ASN A 87 14.96 -14.51 32.06
CA ASN A 87 13.68 -15.21 32.29
C ASN A 87 12.43 -14.33 32.13
N SER A 88 12.41 -13.36 31.21
CA SER A 88 11.20 -12.64 30.87
C SER A 88 10.50 -13.31 29.69
N HIS A 89 9.26 -13.72 29.87
CA HIS A 89 8.38 -14.42 28.92
C HIS A 89 8.11 -13.68 27.60
N ASP A 90 8.81 -12.56 27.28
CA ASP A 90 8.56 -11.68 26.16
C ASP A 90 9.74 -11.58 25.15
N SER A 91 10.78 -12.41 25.27
CA SER A 91 12.06 -12.18 24.56
C SER A 91 12.40 -13.14 23.43
N GLN A 92 11.45 -13.90 22.88
CA GLN A 92 11.68 -14.55 21.59
C GLN A 92 11.41 -13.56 20.45
N THR A 93 12.38 -12.71 20.15
CA THR A 93 12.35 -11.88 18.95
C THR A 93 12.50 -12.80 17.74
N HIS A 94 11.36 -13.20 17.18
CA HIS A 94 11.33 -13.89 15.89
C HIS A 94 11.96 -12.98 14.83
N GLY A 95 12.44 -13.54 13.72
CA GLY A 95 13.05 -12.83 12.61
C GLY A 95 12.23 -11.68 11.99
N TRP A 96 11.02 -11.43 12.51
CA TRP A 96 10.18 -10.28 12.18
C TRP A 96 10.62 -8.96 12.85
N SER A 97 11.47 -9.01 13.87
CA SER A 97 11.95 -7.84 14.61
C SER A 97 13.45 -7.87 14.80
N PRO A 98 14.26 -8.03 13.72
CA PRO A 98 15.72 -8.07 13.84
C PRO A 98 16.23 -6.75 14.41
N GLN A 99 17.18 -6.84 15.34
CA GLN A 99 17.82 -5.67 15.94
C GLN A 99 18.77 -4.98 14.95
N GLY A 100 18.97 -3.68 15.12
CA GLY A 100 19.92 -2.90 14.33
C GLY A 100 19.44 -2.56 12.91
N ARG A 101 18.17 -2.82 12.58
CA ARG A 101 17.55 -2.38 11.33
C ARG A 101 16.80 -1.07 11.52
N ASP A 102 16.86 -0.20 10.51
CA ASP A 102 16.10 1.04 10.51
C ASP A 102 14.58 0.76 10.41
N PRO A 103 13.71 1.72 10.84
CA PRO A 103 12.26 1.55 10.82
C PRO A 103 11.69 1.28 9.42
N LEU A 104 12.23 1.90 8.37
CA LEU A 104 11.73 1.73 7.00
C LEU A 104 11.99 0.31 6.50
N TRP A 105 13.17 -0.26 6.81
CA TRP A 105 13.47 -1.65 6.51
C TRP A 105 12.50 -2.60 7.21
N LEU A 106 12.22 -2.33 8.51
CA LEU A 106 11.25 -3.11 9.28
C LEU A 106 9.83 -3.01 8.71
N TYR A 107 9.41 -1.84 8.26
CA TYR A 107 8.12 -1.66 7.58
C TYR A 107 8.07 -2.44 6.28
N THR A 108 9.10 -2.36 5.45
CA THR A 108 9.18 -3.09 4.18
C THR A 108 9.08 -4.60 4.39
N LEU A 109 9.75 -5.14 5.42
CA LEU A 109 9.59 -6.55 5.81
C LEU A 109 8.12 -6.90 6.09
N ARG A 110 7.36 -6.00 6.68
CA ARG A 110 5.97 -6.22 7.12
C ARG A 110 4.90 -5.83 6.12
N TYR A 111 5.28 -5.28 4.98
CA TYR A 111 4.37 -5.09 3.85
C TYR A 111 3.98 -6.41 3.19
N HIS A 112 4.74 -7.47 3.37
CA HIS A 112 4.56 -8.77 2.73
C HIS A 112 4.52 -8.71 1.18
N GLY A 113 5.18 -7.74 0.60
CA GLY A 113 5.17 -7.53 -0.85
C GLY A 113 5.69 -8.70 -1.67
N TRP A 114 6.61 -9.48 -1.11
CA TRP A 114 7.12 -10.70 -1.76
C TRP A 114 6.04 -11.77 -2.00
N LEU A 115 4.89 -11.74 -1.30
CA LEU A 115 3.77 -12.63 -1.58
C LEU A 115 3.22 -12.47 -2.99
N ALA A 116 3.40 -11.30 -3.60
CA ALA A 116 3.01 -11.03 -4.99
C ALA A 116 3.98 -11.62 -6.03
N GLY A 117 5.18 -12.05 -5.62
CA GLY A 117 6.21 -12.59 -6.50
C GLY A 117 5.78 -13.91 -7.16
N LYS A 118 5.98 -14.04 -8.50
CA LYS A 118 5.65 -15.25 -9.25
C LYS A 118 6.51 -16.47 -8.86
N ALA A 119 7.74 -16.22 -8.43
CA ALA A 119 8.71 -17.26 -8.08
C ALA A 119 8.54 -17.78 -6.63
N THR A 120 7.65 -17.19 -5.83
CA THR A 120 7.45 -17.60 -4.44
C THR A 120 6.54 -18.81 -4.37
N SER A 121 6.99 -19.88 -3.71
CA SER A 121 6.17 -21.07 -3.55
C SER A 121 4.97 -20.83 -2.64
N VAL A 122 3.86 -21.50 -2.93
CA VAL A 122 2.63 -21.42 -2.12
C VAL A 122 2.91 -21.82 -0.66
N GLU A 123 3.72 -22.86 -0.47
CA GLU A 123 4.14 -23.36 0.87
C GLU A 123 4.87 -22.28 1.67
N ALA A 124 5.87 -21.61 1.04
CA ALA A 124 6.63 -20.55 1.68
C ALA A 124 5.74 -19.34 2.04
N CYS A 125 4.79 -18.99 1.17
CA CYS A 125 3.82 -17.94 1.45
C CYS A 125 3.00 -18.25 2.70
N TRP A 126 2.43 -19.45 2.77
CA TRP A 126 1.61 -19.87 3.90
C TRP A 126 2.40 -19.90 5.20
N LYS A 127 3.59 -20.52 5.19
CA LYS A 127 4.45 -20.55 6.37
C LYS A 127 4.77 -19.14 6.87
N THR A 128 5.03 -18.21 5.97
CA THR A 128 5.31 -16.82 6.32
C THR A 128 4.09 -16.12 6.93
N ILE A 129 2.91 -16.29 6.33
CA ILE A 129 1.65 -15.74 6.86
C ILE A 129 1.35 -16.32 8.24
N ASP A 130 1.46 -17.65 8.41
CA ASP A 130 1.21 -18.32 9.68
C ASP A 130 2.15 -17.83 10.77
N GLN A 131 3.45 -17.72 10.49
CA GLN A 131 4.45 -17.20 11.42
C GLN A 131 4.14 -15.75 11.81
N TRP A 132 3.75 -14.92 10.84
CA TRP A 132 3.37 -13.54 11.14
C TRP A 132 2.12 -13.48 12.04
N MET A 133 1.06 -14.24 11.73
CA MET A 133 -0.17 -14.30 12.53
C MET A 133 0.08 -14.80 13.95
N LEU A 134 1.01 -15.72 14.11
CA LEU A 134 1.32 -16.33 15.41
C LEU A 134 2.12 -15.37 16.30
N HIS A 135 3.14 -14.72 15.75
CA HIS A 135 4.15 -14.02 16.51
C HIS A 135 4.08 -12.48 16.42
N HIS A 136 3.18 -11.93 15.58
CA HIS A 136 3.18 -10.49 15.31
C HIS A 136 1.80 -9.85 15.43
N ARG A 137 1.16 -10.03 16.58
CA ARG A 137 -0.19 -9.53 16.85
C ARG A 137 -0.24 -8.07 17.28
N GLN A 138 0.92 -7.43 17.49
CA GLN A 138 1.07 -6.03 17.94
C GLN A 138 2.47 -5.51 17.65
N GLY A 139 2.70 -4.22 17.89
CA GLY A 139 4.01 -3.56 17.75
C GLY A 139 4.26 -3.01 16.36
N VAL A 140 5.53 -2.82 16.02
CA VAL A 140 5.95 -2.24 14.74
C VAL A 140 5.35 -3.01 13.56
N GLY A 141 4.80 -2.29 12.57
CA GLY A 141 4.10 -2.87 11.42
C GLY A 141 2.59 -2.97 11.59
N TRP A 142 2.06 -2.54 12.75
CA TRP A 142 0.64 -2.27 12.95
C TRP A 142 0.27 -0.80 12.72
N GLU A 143 1.25 0.05 12.42
CA GLU A 143 0.96 1.40 11.93
C GLU A 143 0.09 1.32 10.66
N PRO A 144 -0.74 2.34 10.39
CA PRO A 144 -1.74 2.25 9.33
C PRO A 144 -1.16 2.01 7.94
N TYR A 145 -0.04 2.64 7.57
CA TYR A 145 0.57 2.45 6.25
C TYR A 145 1.11 1.02 6.04
N PRO A 146 1.97 0.46 6.94
CA PRO A 146 2.38 -0.95 6.85
C PRO A 146 1.21 -1.93 6.84
N THR A 147 0.18 -1.68 7.65
CA THR A 147 -1.04 -2.51 7.67
C THR A 147 -1.77 -2.45 6.34
N SER A 148 -1.91 -1.27 5.74
CA SER A 148 -2.54 -1.08 4.43
C SER A 148 -1.80 -1.84 3.33
N MET A 149 -0.49 -1.71 3.27
CA MET A 149 0.34 -2.41 2.29
C MET A 149 0.22 -3.94 2.45
N ARG A 150 0.25 -4.43 3.67
CA ARG A 150 0.07 -5.87 3.95
C ARG A 150 -1.31 -6.36 3.55
N VAL A 151 -2.37 -5.64 3.86
CA VAL A 151 -3.74 -5.96 3.42
C VAL A 151 -3.81 -6.07 1.90
N LEU A 152 -3.27 -5.10 1.16
CA LEU A 152 -3.27 -5.12 -0.30
C LEU A 152 -2.53 -6.35 -0.85
N HIS A 153 -1.38 -6.72 -0.28
CA HIS A 153 -0.63 -7.90 -0.71
C HIS A 153 -1.34 -9.21 -0.36
N TRP A 154 -2.01 -9.29 0.80
CA TRP A 154 -2.78 -10.47 1.17
C TRP A 154 -4.02 -10.63 0.29
N LEU A 155 -4.71 -9.54 -0.07
CA LEU A 155 -5.80 -9.59 -1.05
C LEU A 155 -5.31 -10.11 -2.40
N GLY A 156 -4.18 -9.58 -2.89
CA GLY A 156 -3.56 -10.07 -4.13
C GLY A 156 -3.16 -11.53 -4.07
N TYR A 157 -2.68 -12.01 -2.93
CA TYR A 157 -2.34 -13.41 -2.71
C TYR A 157 -3.59 -14.30 -2.73
N LEU A 158 -4.65 -13.92 -2.01
CA LEU A 158 -5.92 -14.64 -1.98
C LEU A 158 -6.61 -14.67 -3.36
N GLY A 159 -6.39 -13.63 -4.18
CA GLY A 159 -6.90 -13.57 -5.56
C GLY A 159 -6.31 -14.59 -6.52
N ARG A 160 -5.24 -15.29 -6.14
CA ARG A 160 -4.65 -16.35 -6.98
C ARG A 160 -5.51 -17.65 -7.04
N GLY A 161 -6.60 -17.71 -6.29
CA GLY A 161 -7.54 -18.83 -6.31
C GLY A 161 -7.24 -19.92 -5.30
N ASP A 162 -7.37 -21.17 -5.72
CA ASP A 162 -7.09 -22.30 -4.82
C ASP A 162 -5.59 -22.43 -4.54
N LEU A 163 -5.26 -22.23 -3.28
CA LEU A 163 -3.88 -22.26 -2.79
C LEU A 163 -3.56 -23.62 -2.13
N GLY A 164 -4.35 -24.67 -2.42
CA GLY A 164 -4.15 -26.02 -1.88
C GLY A 164 -4.31 -26.09 -0.35
N ARG A 165 -5.09 -25.17 0.26
CA ARG A 165 -5.29 -25.11 1.71
C ARG A 165 -6.70 -25.47 2.12
N THR A 166 -6.80 -25.95 3.37
CA THR A 166 -8.09 -26.30 3.95
C THR A 166 -8.99 -25.06 4.11
N PRO A 167 -10.32 -25.23 4.15
CA PRO A 167 -11.24 -24.14 4.47
C PRO A 167 -10.91 -23.48 5.82
N ALA A 168 -10.44 -24.24 6.80
CA ALA A 168 -10.05 -23.72 8.11
C ALA A 168 -8.83 -22.80 8.02
N ASP A 169 -7.81 -23.15 7.22
CA ASP A 169 -6.64 -22.27 7.00
C ASP A 169 -7.05 -20.95 6.33
N ARG A 170 -7.93 -21.03 5.35
CA ARG A 170 -8.47 -19.82 4.69
C ARG A 170 -9.22 -18.94 5.68
N GLN A 171 -10.03 -19.53 6.55
CA GLN A 171 -10.77 -18.78 7.56
C GLN A 171 -9.82 -18.07 8.54
N ARG A 172 -8.73 -18.72 8.97
CA ARG A 172 -7.71 -18.09 9.82
C ARG A 172 -7.09 -16.84 9.18
N ILE A 173 -6.84 -16.86 7.87
CA ILE A 173 -6.36 -15.66 7.15
C ILE A 173 -7.44 -14.58 7.12
N LEU A 174 -8.68 -14.94 6.84
CA LEU A 174 -9.79 -13.98 6.82
C LEU A 174 -10.04 -13.35 8.19
N ASP A 175 -9.92 -14.11 9.26
CA ASP A 175 -10.03 -13.60 10.64
C ASP A 175 -8.89 -12.61 10.96
N SER A 176 -7.67 -12.94 10.55
CA SER A 176 -6.53 -12.03 10.68
C SER A 176 -6.69 -10.76 9.84
N LEU A 177 -7.19 -10.88 8.60
CA LEU A 177 -7.54 -9.73 7.76
C LEU A 177 -8.63 -8.87 8.40
N ALA A 178 -9.66 -9.49 8.98
CA ALA A 178 -10.72 -8.76 9.68
C ALA A 178 -10.15 -7.91 10.82
N ALA A 179 -9.25 -8.48 11.63
CA ALA A 179 -8.57 -7.74 12.70
C ALA A 179 -7.75 -6.55 12.17
N GLN A 180 -6.98 -6.76 11.09
CA GLN A 180 -6.18 -5.71 10.46
C GLN A 180 -7.06 -4.60 9.86
N LEU A 181 -8.15 -4.96 9.21
CA LEU A 181 -9.09 -4.02 8.59
C LEU A 181 -9.84 -3.18 9.63
N LEU A 182 -10.28 -3.79 10.74
CA LEU A 182 -10.90 -3.07 11.84
C LEU A 182 -9.92 -2.09 12.48
N HIS A 183 -8.68 -2.55 12.75
CA HIS A 183 -7.63 -1.68 13.26
C HIS A 183 -7.36 -0.51 12.32
N LEU A 184 -7.20 -0.76 11.03
CA LEU A 184 -6.96 0.28 10.02
C LEU A 184 -8.16 1.23 9.90
N ALA A 185 -9.39 0.71 9.95
CA ALA A 185 -10.62 1.50 9.88
C ALA A 185 -10.79 2.50 11.04
N ASP A 186 -10.10 2.28 12.16
CA ASP A 186 -10.11 3.18 13.31
C ASP A 186 -8.89 4.11 13.39
N ASN A 187 -7.82 3.80 12.64
CA ASN A 187 -6.51 4.46 12.79
C ASN A 187 -5.95 5.06 11.48
N GLN A 188 -6.79 5.55 10.55
CA GLN A 188 -6.27 6.14 9.31
C GLN A 188 -5.37 7.36 9.56
N GLU A 189 -4.37 7.55 8.70
CA GLU A 189 -3.37 8.63 8.78
C GLU A 189 -3.88 9.95 8.21
N ARG A 190 -5.05 10.40 8.64
CA ARG A 190 -5.68 11.64 8.18
C ARG A 190 -4.82 12.89 8.45
N HIS A 191 -3.95 12.81 9.44
CA HIS A 191 -3.05 13.88 9.82
C HIS A 191 -1.83 14.00 8.91
N LEU A 192 -1.42 12.92 8.26
CA LEU A 192 -0.36 12.92 7.25
C LEU A 192 -0.90 13.29 5.86
N GLY A 193 -2.10 12.82 5.54
CA GLY A 193 -2.65 13.01 4.20
C GLY A 193 -1.87 12.22 3.16
N GLY A 194 -1.72 12.80 1.95
CA GLY A 194 -0.83 12.35 0.90
C GLY A 194 -0.95 10.85 0.56
N ASN A 195 0.14 10.26 0.14
CA ASN A 195 0.22 8.85 -0.23
C ASN A 195 -0.19 7.90 0.93
N HIS A 196 0.00 8.30 2.19
CA HIS A 196 -0.41 7.51 3.36
C HIS A 196 -1.93 7.33 3.42
N LEU A 197 -2.67 8.44 3.39
CA LEU A 197 -4.13 8.40 3.46
C LEU A 197 -4.75 7.73 2.24
N TRP A 198 -4.19 7.97 1.04
CA TRP A 198 -4.59 7.28 -0.18
C TRP A 198 -4.46 5.77 0.00
N THR A 199 -3.30 5.29 0.43
CA THR A 199 -3.03 3.86 0.62
C THR A 199 -3.94 3.24 1.69
N ASN A 200 -4.23 3.97 2.79
CA ASN A 200 -5.17 3.51 3.81
C ASN A 200 -6.58 3.28 3.21
N TYR A 201 -7.08 4.25 2.44
CA TYR A 201 -8.40 4.13 1.83
C TYR A 201 -8.43 3.12 0.67
N ALA A 202 -7.36 3.03 -0.11
CA ALA A 202 -7.23 2.01 -1.16
C ALA A 202 -7.34 0.59 -0.58
N ALA A 203 -6.67 0.30 0.54
CA ALA A 203 -6.72 -0.99 1.22
C ALA A 203 -8.13 -1.31 1.74
N LEU A 204 -8.78 -0.35 2.42
CA LEU A 204 -10.13 -0.52 2.97
C LEU A 204 -11.19 -0.67 1.88
N ALA A 205 -11.11 0.12 0.81
CA ALA A 205 -12.01 0.03 -0.34
C ALA A 205 -11.81 -1.28 -1.10
N SER A 206 -10.55 -1.69 -1.34
CA SER A 206 -10.24 -2.97 -2.00
C SER A 206 -10.76 -4.16 -1.22
N ALA A 207 -10.61 -4.17 0.11
CA ALA A 207 -11.17 -5.22 0.95
C ALA A 207 -12.71 -5.24 0.91
N GLY A 208 -13.34 -4.06 0.94
CA GLY A 208 -14.79 -3.93 0.83
C GLY A 208 -15.37 -4.40 -0.50
N LEU A 209 -14.59 -4.31 -1.58
CA LEU A 209 -14.96 -4.75 -2.93
C LEU A 209 -14.58 -6.20 -3.20
N GLY A 210 -13.45 -6.67 -2.67
CA GLY A 210 -12.89 -7.99 -2.98
C GLY A 210 -13.32 -9.11 -2.03
N LEU A 211 -13.82 -8.77 -0.84
CA LEU A 211 -14.27 -9.73 0.18
C LEU A 211 -15.80 -9.69 0.32
N CYS A 212 -16.34 -10.71 0.97
CA CYS A 212 -17.76 -10.84 1.27
C CYS A 212 -18.04 -10.78 2.77
N GLY A 213 -19.31 -10.64 3.13
CA GLY A 213 -19.77 -10.59 4.52
C GLY A 213 -20.08 -9.17 5.02
N PRO A 214 -20.66 -9.07 6.23
CA PRO A 214 -21.12 -7.80 6.80
C PRO A 214 -20.00 -6.76 6.96
N LEU A 215 -18.80 -7.19 7.38
CA LEU A 215 -17.64 -6.30 7.51
C LEU A 215 -17.25 -5.73 6.13
N ALA A 216 -17.13 -6.56 5.10
CA ALA A 216 -16.78 -6.11 3.75
C ALA A 216 -17.82 -5.12 3.21
N ALA A 217 -19.11 -5.39 3.40
CA ALA A 217 -20.19 -4.48 3.00
C ALA A 217 -20.10 -3.14 3.72
N GLY A 218 -19.81 -3.14 5.04
CA GLY A 218 -19.59 -1.93 5.82
C GLY A 218 -18.37 -1.13 5.37
N LEU A 219 -17.26 -1.80 5.07
CA LEU A 219 -16.05 -1.17 4.54
C LEU A 219 -16.31 -0.52 3.18
N ARG A 220 -16.96 -1.23 2.26
CA ARG A 220 -17.33 -0.70 0.94
C ARG A 220 -18.18 0.55 1.05
N LYS A 221 -19.25 0.50 1.86
CA LYS A 221 -20.16 1.63 2.06
C LYS A 221 -19.43 2.85 2.64
N ARG A 222 -18.52 2.64 3.57
CA ARG A 222 -17.83 3.74 4.29
C ARG A 222 -16.62 4.28 3.52
N PHE A 223 -15.79 3.40 2.96
CA PHE A 223 -14.46 3.79 2.48
C PHE A 223 -14.33 3.97 0.98
N LEU A 224 -15.22 3.41 0.15
CA LEU A 224 -15.18 3.68 -1.29
C LEU A 224 -15.44 5.15 -1.61
N PRO A 225 -16.46 5.83 -1.05
CA PRO A 225 -16.64 7.26 -1.26
C PRO A 225 -15.46 8.11 -0.73
N LEU A 226 -14.85 7.72 0.38
CA LEU A 226 -13.66 8.39 0.91
C LEU A 226 -12.43 8.18 0.02
N PHE A 227 -12.32 7.02 -0.61
CA PHE A 227 -11.27 6.77 -1.60
C PHE A 227 -11.47 7.62 -2.85
N VAL A 228 -12.69 7.73 -3.37
CA VAL A 228 -13.01 8.65 -4.49
C VAL A 228 -12.57 10.07 -4.15
N LYS A 229 -12.95 10.54 -2.97
CA LYS A 229 -12.59 11.89 -2.52
C LYS A 229 -11.08 12.09 -2.41
N VAL A 230 -10.33 11.15 -1.86
CA VAL A 230 -8.86 11.30 -1.74
C VAL A 230 -8.18 11.28 -3.10
N VAL A 231 -8.72 10.55 -4.08
CA VAL A 231 -8.25 10.58 -5.47
C VAL A 231 -8.45 11.97 -6.06
N GLU A 232 -9.63 12.57 -5.88
CA GLU A 232 -9.92 13.95 -6.32
C GLU A 232 -9.00 14.99 -5.67
N ASP A 233 -8.85 14.90 -4.35
CA ASP A 233 -8.08 15.87 -3.56
C ASP A 233 -6.57 15.82 -3.88
N GLN A 234 -6.05 14.64 -4.27
CA GLN A 234 -4.60 14.45 -4.43
C GLN A 234 -4.10 14.47 -5.87
N LEU A 235 -4.97 14.50 -6.86
CA LEU A 235 -4.56 14.66 -8.25
C LEU A 235 -4.60 16.12 -8.67
N ALA A 236 -3.57 16.55 -9.39
CA ALA A 236 -3.54 17.84 -10.08
C ALA A 236 -4.44 17.80 -11.32
N ALA A 237 -4.65 18.97 -11.95
CA ALA A 237 -5.51 19.08 -13.12
C ALA A 237 -5.09 18.23 -14.31
N ASP A 238 -3.80 17.91 -14.43
CA ASP A 238 -3.25 17.01 -15.47
C ASP A 238 -3.30 15.51 -15.11
N GLY A 239 -3.58 15.17 -13.85
CA GLY A 239 -3.58 13.81 -13.33
C GLY A 239 -2.31 13.42 -12.57
N GLY A 240 -1.33 14.32 -12.45
CA GLY A 240 -0.15 14.08 -11.63
C GLY A 240 -0.47 14.11 -10.14
N HIS A 241 0.18 13.26 -9.36
CA HIS A 241 0.02 13.25 -7.91
C HIS A 241 0.69 14.49 -7.28
N ARG A 242 0.00 15.14 -6.33
CA ARG A 242 0.44 16.43 -5.76
C ARG A 242 1.73 16.37 -4.95
N GLU A 243 2.14 15.21 -4.44
CA GLU A 243 3.46 15.05 -3.79
C GLU A 243 4.64 15.09 -4.77
N ARG A 244 4.37 15.03 -6.09
CA ARG A 244 5.38 15.16 -7.16
C ARG A 244 6.55 14.18 -7.04
N THR A 245 6.29 13.02 -6.46
CA THR A 245 7.23 11.93 -6.31
C THR A 245 6.90 10.83 -7.32
N PRO A 246 7.68 10.65 -8.40
CA PRO A 246 7.43 9.67 -9.46
C PRO A 246 7.16 8.24 -8.98
N SER A 247 7.91 7.74 -7.99
CA SER A 247 7.69 6.40 -7.44
C SER A 247 6.33 6.27 -6.73
N TYR A 248 5.92 7.31 -5.99
CA TYR A 248 4.58 7.34 -5.36
C TYR A 248 3.49 7.41 -6.41
N HIS A 249 3.67 8.22 -7.45
CA HIS A 249 2.71 8.30 -8.54
C HIS A 249 2.45 6.92 -9.16
N CYS A 250 3.49 6.14 -9.47
CA CYS A 250 3.36 4.79 -10.00
C CYS A 250 2.67 3.83 -9.00
N LEU A 251 3.06 3.89 -7.72
CA LEU A 251 2.46 3.07 -6.68
C LEU A 251 0.95 3.35 -6.53
N LEU A 252 0.58 4.63 -6.43
CA LEU A 252 -0.80 5.05 -6.24
C LEU A 252 -1.66 4.74 -7.48
N ALA A 253 -1.11 4.90 -8.69
CA ALA A 253 -1.77 4.47 -9.93
C ALA A 253 -2.04 2.95 -9.93
N SER A 254 -1.11 2.14 -9.43
CA SER A 254 -1.33 0.69 -9.32
C SER A 254 -2.42 0.33 -8.31
N GLN A 255 -2.50 1.03 -7.19
CA GLN A 255 -3.56 0.85 -6.19
C GLN A 255 -4.92 1.27 -6.74
N LEU A 256 -4.98 2.41 -7.45
CA LEU A 256 -6.20 2.87 -8.13
C LEU A 256 -6.66 1.85 -9.16
N ALA A 257 -5.76 1.30 -9.96
CA ALA A 257 -6.05 0.24 -10.92
C ALA A 257 -6.62 -1.02 -10.24
N GLY A 258 -6.11 -1.37 -9.06
CA GLY A 258 -6.66 -2.46 -8.24
C GLY A 258 -8.12 -2.18 -7.83
N VAL A 259 -8.41 -1.01 -7.29
CA VAL A 259 -9.77 -0.62 -6.91
C VAL A 259 -10.70 -0.59 -8.13
N VAL A 260 -10.26 -0.02 -9.25
CA VAL A 260 -11.03 0.01 -10.51
C VAL A 260 -11.36 -1.40 -10.98
N SER A 261 -10.39 -2.32 -10.96
CA SER A 261 -10.60 -3.71 -11.40
C SER A 261 -11.65 -4.43 -10.55
N LEU A 262 -11.66 -4.19 -9.25
CA LEU A 262 -12.67 -4.73 -8.34
C LEU A 262 -14.04 -4.06 -8.53
N ALA A 263 -14.09 -2.73 -8.64
CA ALA A 263 -15.34 -2.00 -8.75
C ALA A 263 -16.08 -2.26 -10.06
N ARG A 264 -15.36 -2.53 -11.16
CA ARG A 264 -15.94 -2.87 -12.46
C ARG A 264 -16.84 -4.10 -12.46
N ILE A 265 -16.70 -4.99 -11.51
CA ILE A 265 -17.46 -6.26 -11.44
C ILE A 265 -18.75 -6.08 -10.63
N TRP A 266 -18.86 -4.98 -9.87
CA TRP A 266 -20.03 -4.73 -9.03
C TRP A 266 -21.16 -4.01 -9.78
N GLY A 267 -22.36 -4.59 -9.65
CA GLY A 267 -23.61 -4.02 -10.12
C GLY A 267 -23.81 -4.09 -11.65
N PRO A 268 -25.07 -3.91 -12.09
CA PRO A 268 -25.42 -3.86 -13.52
C PRO A 268 -24.89 -2.56 -14.17
N PRO A 269 -24.84 -2.52 -15.52
CA PRO A 269 -24.58 -1.27 -16.25
C PRO A 269 -25.52 -0.15 -15.79
N GLY A 270 -24.97 1.07 -15.62
CA GLY A 270 -25.75 2.25 -15.18
C GLY A 270 -25.94 2.37 -13.66
N SER A 271 -25.55 1.38 -12.86
CA SER A 271 -25.60 1.49 -11.40
C SER A 271 -24.57 2.51 -10.87
N GLU A 272 -24.83 3.06 -9.69
CA GLU A 272 -23.92 3.98 -8.99
C GLU A 272 -22.51 3.40 -8.88
N MET A 273 -22.38 2.11 -8.60
CA MET A 273 -21.09 1.43 -8.48
C MET A 273 -20.33 1.40 -9.82
N ARG A 274 -21.05 1.15 -10.94
CA ARG A 274 -20.44 1.17 -12.28
C ARG A 274 -20.02 2.58 -12.69
N ASN A 275 -20.81 3.59 -12.32
CA ASN A 275 -20.46 4.98 -12.55
C ASN A 275 -19.23 5.39 -11.74
N THR A 276 -19.14 4.96 -10.48
CA THR A 276 -17.95 5.15 -9.64
C THR A 276 -16.72 4.48 -10.26
N ALA A 277 -16.86 3.24 -10.74
CA ALA A 277 -15.76 2.53 -11.42
C ALA A 277 -15.31 3.26 -12.69
N ALA A 278 -16.24 3.76 -13.49
CA ALA A 278 -15.92 4.52 -14.71
C ALA A 278 -15.23 5.85 -14.38
N TYR A 279 -15.67 6.56 -13.35
CA TYR A 279 -15.01 7.77 -12.88
C TYR A 279 -13.56 7.52 -12.43
N LEU A 280 -13.35 6.51 -11.57
CA LEU A 280 -12.01 6.14 -11.11
C LEU A 280 -11.10 5.69 -12.26
N ASP A 281 -11.65 5.02 -13.26
CA ASP A 281 -10.92 4.64 -14.47
C ASP A 281 -10.45 5.83 -15.29
N GLN A 282 -11.28 6.88 -15.39
CA GLN A 282 -10.88 8.15 -16.02
C GLN A 282 -9.73 8.82 -15.26
N GLN A 283 -9.75 8.79 -13.91
CA GLN A 283 -8.64 9.31 -13.12
C GLN A 283 -7.36 8.49 -13.33
N LEU A 284 -7.47 7.16 -13.38
CA LEU A 284 -6.33 6.27 -13.70
C LEU A 284 -5.73 6.60 -15.08
N ALA A 285 -6.58 6.79 -16.10
CA ALA A 285 -6.13 7.18 -17.43
C ALA A 285 -5.41 8.53 -17.43
N ARG A 286 -5.85 9.48 -16.59
CA ARG A 286 -5.14 10.77 -16.40
C ARG A 286 -3.77 10.55 -15.77
N MET A 287 -3.66 9.73 -14.72
CA MET A 287 -2.38 9.39 -14.09
C MET A 287 -1.40 8.76 -15.08
N VAL A 288 -1.87 7.82 -15.91
CA VAL A 288 -1.01 7.16 -16.91
C VAL A 288 -0.51 8.14 -17.98
N ARG A 289 -1.32 9.12 -18.37
CA ARG A 289 -0.90 10.17 -19.34
C ARG A 289 0.24 11.06 -18.84
N VAL A 290 0.42 11.18 -17.54
CA VAL A 290 1.51 11.98 -16.95
C VAL A 290 2.85 11.24 -16.96
N LEU A 291 2.85 9.90 -17.01
CA LEU A 291 4.08 9.10 -16.92
C LEU A 291 5.20 9.54 -17.88
N PRO A 292 4.94 9.84 -19.18
CA PRO A 292 6.01 10.24 -20.09
C PRO A 292 6.78 11.48 -19.63
N ALA A 293 6.17 12.34 -18.83
CA ALA A 293 6.79 13.61 -18.41
C ALA A 293 7.92 13.40 -17.36
N PHE A 294 7.99 12.24 -16.71
CA PHE A 294 9.02 11.92 -15.71
C PHE A 294 9.68 10.56 -15.88
N VAL A 295 9.51 9.91 -17.03
CA VAL A 295 10.10 8.60 -17.34
C VAL A 295 11.24 8.79 -18.35
N HIS A 296 12.39 8.17 -18.07
CA HIS A 296 13.55 8.14 -18.96
C HIS A 296 13.33 7.17 -20.14
N PRO A 297 14.12 7.27 -21.20
CA PRO A 297 14.01 6.37 -22.37
C PRO A 297 14.16 4.88 -22.04
N ASP A 298 14.91 4.54 -20.99
CA ASP A 298 15.10 3.18 -20.47
C ASP A 298 13.96 2.66 -19.60
N MET A 299 12.86 3.42 -19.48
CA MET A 299 11.70 3.15 -18.65
C MET A 299 11.93 3.32 -17.14
N ASP A 300 13.07 3.88 -16.72
CA ASP A 300 13.27 4.28 -15.33
C ASP A 300 12.62 5.64 -15.03
N ILE A 301 12.48 5.99 -13.76
CA ILE A 301 11.84 7.23 -13.33
C ILE A 301 12.84 8.29 -12.91
N ALA A 302 12.49 9.55 -13.09
CA ALA A 302 13.23 10.66 -12.50
C ALA A 302 13.24 10.56 -10.97
N LEU A 303 14.41 10.76 -10.35
CA LEU A 303 14.59 10.62 -8.90
C LEU A 303 14.27 11.94 -8.17
N TRP A 304 13.01 12.41 -8.32
CA TRP A 304 12.53 13.60 -7.63
C TRP A 304 11.78 13.24 -6.34
N GLY A 305 11.86 14.13 -5.35
CA GLY A 305 11.26 13.92 -4.04
C GLY A 305 11.80 12.64 -3.39
N ASP A 306 10.93 11.82 -2.85
CA ASP A 306 11.27 10.54 -2.22
C ASP A 306 11.37 9.38 -3.23
N SER A 307 11.54 9.66 -4.51
CA SER A 307 11.68 8.60 -5.52
C SER A 307 12.96 7.82 -5.34
N GLN A 308 12.86 6.52 -5.53
CA GLN A 308 13.98 5.60 -5.41
C GLN A 308 14.05 4.68 -6.64
N LEU A 309 15.27 4.30 -6.99
CA LEU A 309 15.51 3.26 -8.00
C LEU A 309 14.91 1.93 -7.51
N ARG A 310 14.38 1.16 -8.46
CA ARG A 310 13.79 -0.16 -8.19
C ARG A 310 12.60 -0.12 -7.24
N ALA A 311 11.84 0.97 -7.28
CA ALA A 311 10.54 0.99 -6.63
C ALA A 311 9.68 -0.22 -7.06
N PRO A 312 8.86 -0.79 -6.17
CA PRO A 312 8.09 -2.01 -6.46
C PRO A 312 7.18 -1.90 -7.68
N VAL A 313 6.72 -0.69 -8.00
CA VAL A 313 5.89 -0.40 -9.17
C VAL A 313 6.66 0.50 -10.12
N THR A 314 7.19 -0.08 -11.20
CA THR A 314 7.83 0.67 -12.27
C THR A 314 6.81 1.09 -13.33
N PRO A 315 7.08 2.14 -14.14
CA PRO A 315 6.23 2.49 -15.29
C PRO A 315 6.02 1.31 -16.24
N ALA A 316 7.08 0.54 -16.50
CA ALA A 316 6.99 -0.65 -17.35
C ALA A 316 6.03 -1.70 -16.78
N TRP A 317 6.11 -1.98 -15.47
CA TRP A 317 5.18 -2.89 -14.82
C TRP A 317 3.73 -2.39 -14.91
N LEU A 318 3.50 -1.11 -14.63
CA LEU A 318 2.16 -0.51 -14.65
C LEU A 318 1.56 -0.57 -16.06
N CYS A 319 2.31 -0.14 -17.08
CA CYS A 319 1.86 -0.18 -18.48
C CYS A 319 1.57 -1.60 -18.96
N ASN A 320 2.40 -2.57 -18.62
CA ASN A 320 2.17 -3.98 -18.95
C ASN A 320 0.86 -4.49 -18.30
N LYS A 321 0.63 -4.19 -17.03
CA LYS A 321 -0.60 -4.58 -16.31
C LYS A 321 -1.85 -3.95 -16.90
N LEU A 322 -1.76 -2.70 -17.32
CA LEU A 322 -2.87 -1.96 -17.94
C LEU A 322 -3.00 -2.25 -19.45
N ARG A 323 -2.09 -3.05 -20.04
CA ARG A 323 -2.01 -3.32 -21.49
C ARG A 323 -1.94 -2.03 -22.32
N GLN A 324 -1.18 -1.05 -21.82
CA GLN A 324 -0.98 0.24 -22.47
C GLN A 324 0.48 0.39 -22.89
N ARG A 325 0.70 1.09 -24.00
CA ARG A 325 2.05 1.53 -24.42
C ARG A 325 2.30 2.92 -23.86
N LEU A 326 3.50 3.15 -23.36
CA LEU A 326 3.93 4.48 -22.96
C LEU A 326 4.64 5.14 -24.13
N PRO A 327 4.13 6.24 -24.69
CA PRO A 327 4.82 6.99 -25.73
C PRO A 327 5.99 7.75 -25.09
N LEU A 328 7.20 7.26 -25.30
CA LEU A 328 8.44 7.91 -24.83
C LEU A 328 9.14 8.68 -25.93
N GLU A 329 8.57 8.73 -27.12
CA GLU A 329 9.09 9.49 -28.24
C GLU A 329 8.65 10.96 -28.10
N GLY A 330 9.62 11.89 -28.22
CA GLY A 330 9.35 13.32 -28.16
C GLY A 330 9.18 13.93 -26.76
N SER A 331 8.68 15.15 -26.77
CA SER A 331 8.45 15.93 -25.54
C SER A 331 7.14 15.59 -24.87
N ALA A 332 7.08 15.75 -23.56
CA ALA A 332 5.88 15.55 -22.76
C ALA A 332 5.78 16.58 -21.64
N ASP A 333 4.58 17.10 -21.40
CA ASP A 333 4.31 18.10 -20.40
C ASP A 333 3.16 17.70 -19.47
N ALA A 334 3.38 17.92 -18.20
CA ALA A 334 2.38 17.81 -17.15
C ALA A 334 2.46 19.08 -16.26
N PRO A 335 1.98 20.23 -16.76
CA PRO A 335 2.21 21.52 -16.10
C PRO A 335 1.48 21.65 -14.76
N GLY A 336 0.34 20.96 -14.57
CA GLY A 336 -0.39 20.94 -13.31
C GLY A 336 0.40 20.30 -12.16
N SER A 337 1.23 19.32 -12.46
CA SER A 337 2.16 18.67 -11.53
C SER A 337 3.60 19.17 -11.66
N GLY A 338 3.88 20.00 -12.64
CA GLY A 338 5.21 20.61 -12.85
C GLY A 338 6.23 19.71 -13.52
N PHE A 339 5.82 18.56 -14.07
CA PHE A 339 6.73 17.66 -14.75
C PHE A 339 6.85 17.99 -16.23
N HIS A 340 8.09 17.99 -16.73
CA HIS A 340 8.40 18.30 -18.12
C HIS A 340 9.49 17.39 -18.66
N ARG A 341 9.35 17.03 -19.93
CA ARG A 341 10.32 16.25 -20.70
C ARG A 341 10.54 16.92 -22.04
N ARG A 342 11.81 17.05 -22.44
CA ARG A 342 12.21 17.49 -23.79
C ARG A 342 13.25 16.55 -24.36
N CYS A 343 13.12 16.29 -25.65
CA CYS A 343 14.08 15.49 -26.42
C CYS A 343 14.70 16.34 -27.51
N TRP A 344 16.06 16.31 -27.62
CA TRP A 344 16.83 16.96 -28.65
C TRP A 344 17.92 16.01 -29.16
N GLY A 345 17.75 15.44 -30.33
CA GLY A 345 18.66 14.38 -30.82
C GLY A 345 18.76 13.23 -29.80
N PRO A 346 19.97 12.87 -29.33
CA PRO A 346 20.16 11.81 -28.37
C PRO A 346 19.85 12.23 -26.91
N TRP A 347 19.57 13.53 -26.67
CA TRP A 347 19.39 14.05 -25.32
C TRP A 347 17.93 14.01 -24.88
N THR A 348 17.72 13.52 -23.68
CA THR A 348 16.43 13.64 -22.95
C THR A 348 16.65 14.38 -21.66
N VAL A 349 15.95 15.51 -21.51
CA VAL A 349 15.99 16.33 -20.31
C VAL A 349 14.65 16.26 -19.60
N LEU A 350 14.69 15.93 -18.33
CA LEU A 350 13.54 15.90 -17.44
C LEU A 350 13.74 16.99 -16.37
N TRP A 351 12.70 17.79 -16.11
CA TRP A 351 12.74 18.72 -14.99
C TRP A 351 11.39 18.84 -14.28
N ASN A 352 11.44 19.27 -13.03
CA ASN A 352 10.27 19.55 -12.22
C ASN A 352 10.22 21.06 -11.93
N ALA A 353 9.25 21.76 -12.52
CA ALA A 353 8.99 23.19 -12.33
C ALA A 353 7.91 23.44 -11.26
N GLY A 354 7.42 22.43 -10.60
CA GLY A 354 6.46 22.58 -9.52
C GLY A 354 7.09 23.29 -8.32
N GLY A 355 6.46 24.33 -7.79
CA GLY A 355 6.86 24.93 -6.52
C GLY A 355 6.78 23.92 -5.36
N LEU A 356 7.55 24.15 -4.28
CA LEU A 356 7.50 23.38 -3.04
C LEU A 356 6.15 23.57 -2.34
#